data_0a56d18a3fea4ae8e37cf3cdbc77c36d
#
_entry.id   0a56d18a3fea4ae8e37cf3cdbc77c36d
#
_cell.length_a   1.000
_cell.length_b   1.000
_cell.length_c   1.000
_cell.angle_alpha   90.00
_cell.angle_beta   90.00
_cell.angle_gamma   90.00
#
_symmetry.space_group_name_H-M   'P 1'
#
loop_
_entity.id
_entity.type
_entity.pdbx_description
1 polymer ?
#
loop_
_entity_poly.entity_id
_entity_poly.type
_entity_poly.pdbx_seq_one_letter_code
_entity_poly.pdbx_strand_id
1 'polypeptide(L)'
;MSIVTIRNVEFLNNPARFTDPYRFRVTFECLSPLPDDLEWKLIYVSCPENAALDQEIDSCLVGPVPPGINSFEFQSPAPDPKLIPEQDVLGVAALILTGSYAEQEFVRVGYYQNTEYEGGEDEMLSMEGKKVAVERLVRDITKKPRVTRFQIKWDVAAPQSSGALGAATSAAVPSADSYGDDNEKDQMDVDSDNILSGSIPIA
;
A
#
# COMPACT_ATOMS: atom_id res chain seq x y z
N MET A 1 -16.95 1.60 -3.12
CA MET A 1 -16.15 0.84 -2.13
C MET A 1 -15.13 0.04 -2.91
N SER A 2 -13.87 0.01 -2.51
CA SER A 2 -12.84 -0.78 -3.21
C SER A 2 -12.90 -2.23 -2.75
N ILE A 3 -12.87 -3.18 -3.70
CA ILE A 3 -12.81 -4.62 -3.41
C ILE A 3 -11.36 -5.02 -3.05
N VAL A 4 -10.38 -4.41 -3.70
CA VAL A 4 -8.96 -4.65 -3.44
C VAL A 4 -8.34 -3.44 -2.78
N THR A 5 -7.54 -3.68 -1.73
CA THR A 5 -6.81 -2.62 -1.01
C THR A 5 -5.38 -3.04 -0.74
N ILE A 6 -4.40 -2.27 -1.20
CA ILE A 6 -2.99 -2.49 -0.86
C ILE A 6 -2.77 -2.29 0.65
N ARG A 7 -2.09 -3.26 1.26
CA ARG A 7 -1.65 -3.27 2.66
C ARG A 7 -0.18 -2.92 2.79
N ASN A 8 0.68 -3.46 1.93
CA ASN A 8 2.12 -3.22 1.97
C ASN A 8 2.76 -3.45 0.60
N VAL A 9 3.83 -2.71 0.31
CA VAL A 9 4.77 -2.98 -0.77
C VAL A 9 6.17 -2.86 -0.18
N GLU A 10 6.97 -3.91 -0.30
CA GLU A 10 8.29 -4.02 0.27
C GLU A 10 9.31 -4.36 -0.83
N PHE A 11 10.34 -3.53 -0.98
CA PHE A 11 11.47 -3.84 -1.85
C PHE A 11 12.42 -4.81 -1.13
N LEU A 12 12.74 -5.92 -1.78
CA LEU A 12 13.55 -7.01 -1.20
C LEU A 12 15.06 -6.82 -1.43
N ASN A 13 15.43 -5.94 -2.38
CA ASN A 13 16.81 -5.63 -2.73
C ASN A 13 17.00 -4.11 -2.86
N ASN A 14 16.95 -3.41 -1.74
CA ASN A 14 17.15 -1.97 -1.68
C ASN A 14 18.08 -1.61 -0.50
N PRO A 15 19.17 -0.86 -0.70
CA PRO A 15 19.70 -0.38 -2.00
C PRO A 15 20.24 -1.51 -2.89
N ALA A 16 20.43 -1.21 -4.19
CA ALA A 16 20.94 -2.17 -5.18
C ALA A 16 21.68 -1.45 -6.31
N ARG A 17 22.39 -2.18 -7.16
CA ARG A 17 22.96 -1.61 -8.39
C ARG A 17 21.87 -1.18 -9.33
N PHE A 18 22.12 -0.15 -10.12
CA PHE A 18 21.16 0.35 -11.10
C PHE A 18 20.71 -0.75 -12.09
N THR A 19 21.64 -1.61 -12.48
CA THR A 19 21.41 -2.71 -13.43
C THR A 19 20.76 -3.95 -12.83
N ASP A 20 20.66 -4.03 -11.50
CA ASP A 20 20.02 -5.16 -10.84
C ASP A 20 18.50 -5.17 -11.10
N PRO A 21 17.86 -6.34 -11.19
CA PRO A 21 16.40 -6.40 -11.28
C PRO A 21 15.75 -5.81 -10.02
N TYR A 22 14.57 -5.22 -10.17
CA TYR A 22 13.72 -4.87 -9.04
C TYR A 22 13.08 -6.13 -8.49
N ARG A 23 13.14 -6.30 -7.18
CA ARG A 23 12.46 -7.39 -6.48
C ARG A 23 11.63 -6.81 -5.35
N PHE A 24 10.35 -7.06 -5.38
CA PHE A 24 9.46 -6.54 -4.34
C PHE A 24 8.31 -7.50 -4.07
N ARG A 25 7.76 -7.37 -2.87
CA ARG A 25 6.59 -8.11 -2.40
C ARG A 25 5.43 -7.16 -2.26
N VAL A 26 4.31 -7.50 -2.88
CA VAL A 26 3.04 -6.78 -2.73
C VAL A 26 2.12 -7.59 -1.85
N THR A 27 1.56 -6.94 -0.83
CA THR A 27 0.53 -7.52 0.04
C THR A 27 -0.73 -6.68 -0.09
N PHE A 28 -1.85 -7.33 -0.39
CA PHE A 28 -3.14 -6.68 -0.55
C PHE A 28 -4.26 -7.51 0.06
N GLU A 29 -5.35 -6.84 0.41
CA GLU A 29 -6.58 -7.48 0.87
C GLU A 29 -7.61 -7.46 -0.24
N CYS A 30 -8.30 -8.58 -0.41
CA CYS A 30 -9.44 -8.73 -1.30
C CYS A 30 -10.69 -9.09 -0.50
N LEU A 31 -11.78 -8.37 -0.72
CA LEU A 31 -13.03 -8.55 0.06
C LEU A 31 -13.96 -9.59 -0.54
N SER A 32 -13.86 -9.84 -1.84
CA SER A 32 -14.70 -10.83 -2.57
C SER A 32 -13.84 -11.51 -3.63
N PRO A 33 -14.10 -12.80 -3.96
CA PRO A 33 -13.35 -13.48 -5.01
C PRO A 33 -13.52 -12.73 -6.33
N LEU A 34 -12.40 -12.52 -7.03
CA LEU A 34 -12.42 -11.88 -8.34
C LEU A 34 -12.48 -12.95 -9.43
N PRO A 35 -13.36 -12.80 -10.43
CA PRO A 35 -13.42 -13.71 -11.58
C PRO A 35 -12.21 -13.58 -12.51
N ASP A 36 -11.64 -12.38 -12.62
CA ASP A 36 -10.49 -12.09 -13.47
C ASP A 36 -9.24 -11.77 -12.64
N ASP A 37 -8.09 -11.87 -13.28
CA ASP A 37 -6.79 -11.59 -12.68
C ASP A 37 -6.59 -10.08 -12.46
N LEU A 38 -5.76 -9.75 -11.47
CA LEU A 38 -5.24 -8.39 -11.28
C LEU A 38 -3.99 -8.21 -12.13
N GLU A 39 -3.95 -7.15 -12.92
CA GLU A 39 -2.75 -6.74 -13.66
C GLU A 39 -1.92 -5.78 -12.81
N TRP A 40 -0.62 -6.06 -12.70
CA TRP A 40 0.34 -5.21 -12.02
C TRP A 40 1.42 -4.80 -13.01
N LYS A 41 1.71 -3.49 -13.06
CA LYS A 41 2.75 -2.92 -13.95
C LYS A 41 3.74 -2.11 -13.14
N LEU A 42 5.01 -2.20 -13.55
CA LEU A 42 6.09 -1.37 -13.02
C LEU A 42 6.56 -0.40 -14.09
N ILE A 43 6.51 0.89 -13.78
CA ILE A 43 6.85 1.98 -14.69
C ILE A 43 7.98 2.79 -14.08
N TYR A 44 9.04 3.03 -14.84
CA TYR A 44 10.13 3.91 -14.50
C TYR A 44 9.97 5.25 -15.20
N VAL A 45 9.99 6.34 -14.44
CA VAL A 45 9.85 7.72 -14.91
C VAL A 45 11.15 8.45 -14.65
N SER A 46 11.95 8.63 -15.70
CA SER A 46 13.23 9.35 -15.61
C SER A 46 13.03 10.85 -15.58
N CYS A 47 12.06 11.35 -16.33
CA CYS A 47 11.79 12.77 -16.48
C CYS A 47 10.29 13.06 -16.36
N PRO A 48 9.83 13.74 -15.30
CA PRO A 48 8.40 13.97 -15.09
C PRO A 48 7.77 14.92 -16.13
N GLU A 49 8.59 15.67 -16.85
CA GLU A 49 8.13 16.61 -17.88
C GLU A 49 7.89 15.95 -19.24
N ASN A 50 8.38 14.72 -19.43
CA ASN A 50 8.30 14.02 -20.71
C ASN A 50 7.87 12.56 -20.55
N ALA A 51 6.56 12.33 -20.56
CA ALA A 51 5.98 10.99 -20.45
C ALA A 51 6.37 10.04 -21.60
N ALA A 52 6.92 10.55 -22.72
CA ALA A 52 7.41 9.69 -23.79
C ALA A 52 8.70 8.93 -23.42
N LEU A 53 9.36 9.33 -22.34
CA LEU A 53 10.54 8.67 -21.78
C LEU A 53 10.19 7.66 -20.68
N ASP A 54 8.91 7.56 -20.30
CA ASP A 54 8.46 6.57 -19.32
C ASP A 54 8.66 5.16 -19.87
N GLN A 55 9.25 4.30 -19.07
CA GLN A 55 9.47 2.91 -19.42
C GLN A 55 8.53 2.01 -18.61
N GLU A 56 7.55 1.39 -19.27
CA GLU A 56 6.88 0.23 -18.68
C GLU A 56 7.91 -0.92 -18.68
N ILE A 57 8.47 -1.19 -17.49
CA ILE A 57 9.59 -2.13 -17.39
C ILE A 57 9.08 -3.55 -17.49
N ASP A 58 7.96 -3.83 -16.83
CA ASP A 58 7.37 -5.17 -16.80
C ASP A 58 5.93 -5.13 -16.30
N SER A 59 5.19 -6.21 -16.62
CA SER A 59 3.83 -6.43 -16.12
C SER A 59 3.61 -7.90 -15.76
N CYS A 60 2.72 -8.16 -14.81
CA CYS A 60 2.30 -9.50 -14.45
C CYS A 60 0.81 -9.56 -14.13
N LEU A 61 0.22 -10.73 -14.39
CA LEU A 61 -1.14 -11.06 -13.99
C LEU A 61 -1.11 -11.90 -12.72
N VAL A 62 -1.94 -11.56 -11.75
CA VAL A 62 -2.05 -12.26 -10.46
C VAL A 62 -3.47 -12.74 -10.27
N GLY A 63 -3.64 -14.05 -10.28
CA GLY A 63 -4.90 -14.73 -10.05
C GLY A 63 -4.73 -16.25 -9.94
N PRO A 64 -5.75 -16.97 -9.50
CA PRO A 64 -7.04 -16.46 -8.99
C PRO A 64 -6.89 -15.72 -7.66
N VAL A 65 -7.71 -14.67 -7.45
CA VAL A 65 -7.66 -13.84 -6.24
C VAL A 65 -8.76 -14.24 -5.26
N PRO A 66 -8.44 -15.02 -4.21
CA PRO A 66 -9.41 -15.36 -3.17
C PRO A 66 -9.64 -14.19 -2.21
N PRO A 67 -10.77 -14.20 -1.47
CA PRO A 67 -10.97 -13.25 -0.37
C PRO A 67 -9.92 -13.40 0.72
N GLY A 68 -9.57 -12.28 1.37
CA GLY A 68 -8.60 -12.21 2.45
C GLY A 68 -7.32 -11.50 2.05
N ILE A 69 -6.27 -11.75 2.82
CA ILE A 69 -4.94 -11.15 2.59
C ILE A 69 -4.16 -12.04 1.64
N ASN A 70 -3.76 -11.46 0.52
CA ASN A 70 -2.97 -12.09 -0.52
C ASN A 70 -1.61 -11.41 -0.61
N SER A 71 -0.59 -12.17 -1.02
CA SER A 71 0.76 -11.64 -1.23
C SER A 71 1.43 -12.35 -2.38
N PHE A 72 2.19 -11.59 -3.18
CA PHE A 72 3.02 -12.14 -4.25
C PHE A 72 4.34 -11.39 -4.34
N GLU A 73 5.34 -12.05 -4.91
CA GLU A 73 6.61 -11.44 -5.25
C GLU A 73 6.67 -11.19 -6.76
N PHE A 74 7.15 -10.00 -7.10
CA PHE A 74 7.35 -9.59 -8.47
C PHE A 74 8.82 -9.27 -8.68
N GLN A 75 9.40 -9.80 -9.75
CA GLN A 75 10.76 -9.48 -10.18
C GLN A 75 10.69 -8.90 -11.58
N SER A 76 11.18 -7.67 -11.73
CA SER A 76 11.16 -6.91 -12.95
C SER A 76 12.59 -6.52 -13.33
N PRO A 77 12.99 -6.49 -14.61
CA PRO A 77 14.32 -6.04 -15.01
C PRO A 77 14.56 -4.57 -14.61
N ALA A 78 15.81 -4.13 -14.69
CA ALA A 78 16.15 -2.72 -14.60
C ALA A 78 15.67 -1.96 -15.85
N PRO A 79 15.47 -0.62 -15.77
CA PRO A 79 15.16 0.19 -16.95
C PRO A 79 16.34 0.18 -17.93
N ASP A 80 16.03 0.31 -19.24
CA ASP A 80 17.07 0.41 -20.26
C ASP A 80 17.76 1.78 -20.18
N PRO A 81 19.04 1.86 -19.80
CA PRO A 81 19.76 3.13 -19.65
C PRO A 81 19.93 3.86 -20.98
N LYS A 82 19.78 3.19 -22.11
CA LYS A 82 19.88 3.82 -23.45
C LYS A 82 18.67 4.69 -23.77
N LEU A 83 17.54 4.44 -23.11
CA LEU A 83 16.32 5.21 -23.28
C LEU A 83 16.22 6.38 -22.29
N ILE A 84 17.19 6.51 -21.37
CA ILE A 84 17.24 7.58 -20.38
C ILE A 84 18.22 8.65 -20.90
N PRO A 85 17.83 9.93 -20.97
CA PRO A 85 18.76 11.01 -21.24
C PRO A 85 19.93 10.99 -20.24
N GLU A 86 21.15 11.24 -20.71
CA GLU A 86 22.37 11.09 -19.89
C GLU A 86 22.33 11.96 -18.62
N GLN A 87 21.72 13.13 -18.70
CA GLN A 87 21.52 14.04 -17.57
C GLN A 87 20.51 13.53 -16.52
N ASP A 88 19.62 12.60 -16.91
CA ASP A 88 18.53 12.09 -16.06
C ASP A 88 18.86 10.70 -15.47
N VAL A 89 20.02 10.14 -15.80
CA VAL A 89 20.48 8.85 -15.25
C VAL A 89 20.85 8.96 -13.78
N LEU A 90 21.49 10.08 -13.41
CA LEU A 90 21.87 10.41 -12.03
C LEU A 90 20.79 11.27 -11.37
N GLY A 91 20.67 11.15 -10.06
CA GLY A 91 19.72 11.91 -9.27
C GLY A 91 18.40 11.18 -9.08
N VAL A 92 17.29 11.92 -9.08
CA VAL A 92 15.99 11.40 -8.65
C VAL A 92 15.09 11.05 -9.83
N ALA A 93 14.66 9.79 -9.86
CA ALA A 93 13.63 9.28 -10.75
C ALA A 93 12.41 8.83 -9.94
N ALA A 94 11.29 8.52 -10.62
CA ALA A 94 10.14 7.90 -9.98
C ALA A 94 9.98 6.46 -10.46
N LEU A 95 9.57 5.59 -9.52
CA LEU A 95 9.19 4.22 -9.80
C LEU A 95 7.72 4.05 -9.40
N ILE A 96 6.88 3.68 -10.36
CA ILE A 96 5.44 3.63 -10.19
C ILE A 96 4.96 2.19 -10.36
N LEU A 97 4.34 1.64 -9.31
CA LEU A 97 3.62 0.38 -9.38
C LEU A 97 2.14 0.69 -9.54
N THR A 98 1.51 0.19 -10.60
CA THR A 98 0.07 0.28 -10.81
C THR A 98 -0.60 -1.06 -10.63
N GLY A 99 -1.81 -1.05 -10.12
CA GLY A 99 -2.69 -2.21 -10.06
C GLY A 99 -3.98 -1.92 -10.82
N SER A 100 -4.36 -2.81 -11.73
CA SER A 100 -5.54 -2.69 -12.56
C SER A 100 -6.41 -3.95 -12.51
N TYR A 101 -7.70 -3.78 -12.71
CA TYR A 101 -8.68 -4.84 -12.85
C TYR A 101 -9.60 -4.53 -14.03
N ALA A 102 -9.77 -5.48 -14.94
CA ALA A 102 -10.55 -5.29 -16.16
C ALA A 102 -10.17 -3.97 -16.87
N GLU A 103 -8.87 -3.76 -17.11
CA GLU A 103 -8.27 -2.57 -17.74
C GLU A 103 -8.51 -1.24 -16.98
N GLN A 104 -9.06 -1.27 -15.77
CA GLN A 104 -9.28 -0.09 -14.94
C GLN A 104 -8.25 -0.02 -13.80
N GLU A 105 -7.40 1.00 -13.79
CA GLU A 105 -6.44 1.23 -12.71
C GLU A 105 -7.19 1.58 -11.40
N PHE A 106 -7.00 0.78 -10.35
CA PHE A 106 -7.60 1.02 -9.02
C PHE A 106 -6.60 1.59 -8.02
N VAL A 107 -5.30 1.41 -8.27
CA VAL A 107 -4.26 1.91 -7.39
C VAL A 107 -2.98 2.25 -8.13
N ARG A 108 -2.30 3.29 -7.64
CA ARG A 108 -0.97 3.71 -8.06
C ARG A 108 -0.11 3.95 -6.83
N VAL A 109 1.06 3.32 -6.78
CA VAL A 109 2.03 3.44 -5.69
C VAL A 109 3.32 3.98 -6.26
N GLY A 110 3.62 5.25 -5.96
CA GLY A 110 4.81 5.93 -6.46
C GLY A 110 5.90 5.98 -5.40
N TYR A 111 7.11 5.67 -5.80
CA TYR A 111 8.34 5.79 -5.02
C TYR A 111 9.29 6.76 -5.72
N TYR A 112 10.12 7.44 -4.94
CA TYR A 112 11.29 8.11 -5.48
C TYR A 112 12.50 7.18 -5.37
N GLN A 113 13.29 7.15 -6.42
CA GLN A 113 14.56 6.44 -6.49
C GLN A 113 15.67 7.46 -6.68
N ASN A 114 16.65 7.47 -5.79
CA ASN A 114 17.90 8.20 -6.00
C ASN A 114 18.94 7.28 -6.65
N THR A 115 19.64 7.79 -7.66
CA THR A 115 20.69 7.05 -8.36
C THR A 115 21.98 7.87 -8.31
N GLU A 116 23.03 7.26 -7.78
CA GLU A 116 24.35 7.89 -7.62
C GLU A 116 25.48 6.90 -7.89
N TYR A 117 26.71 7.39 -8.00
CA TYR A 117 27.87 6.52 -8.10
C TYR A 117 28.15 5.79 -6.76
N GLU A 118 28.64 4.54 -6.84
CA GLU A 118 28.95 3.70 -5.67
C GLU A 118 29.94 4.37 -4.70
N GLY A 119 30.81 5.24 -5.18
CA GLY A 119 31.77 6.05 -4.38
C GLY A 119 31.21 7.38 -3.86
N GLY A 120 29.92 7.67 -4.09
CA GLY A 120 29.29 8.93 -3.69
C GLY A 120 29.81 10.16 -4.45
N GLU A 121 29.84 11.32 -3.78
CA GLU A 121 30.22 12.61 -4.39
C GLU A 121 31.65 12.63 -4.94
N ASP A 122 32.59 11.99 -4.26
CA ASP A 122 33.99 11.94 -4.71
C ASP A 122 34.13 11.22 -6.06
N GLU A 123 33.40 10.13 -6.23
CA GLU A 123 33.38 9.40 -7.50
C GLU A 123 32.65 10.20 -8.58
N MET A 124 31.56 10.87 -8.25
CA MET A 124 30.81 11.71 -9.17
C MET A 124 31.71 12.84 -9.72
N LEU A 125 32.49 13.51 -8.86
CA LEU A 125 33.44 14.54 -9.26
C LEU A 125 34.55 13.98 -10.15
N SER A 126 35.02 12.76 -9.89
CA SER A 126 36.05 12.11 -10.71
C SER A 126 35.56 11.73 -12.11
N MET A 127 34.26 11.58 -12.26
CA MET A 127 33.56 11.18 -13.50
C MET A 127 33.00 12.39 -14.27
N GLU A 128 33.11 13.60 -13.74
CA GLU A 128 32.63 14.82 -14.40
C GLU A 128 33.23 14.96 -15.80
N GLY A 129 32.38 15.20 -16.79
CA GLY A 129 32.76 15.29 -18.20
C GLY A 129 33.08 13.95 -18.89
N LYS A 130 32.89 12.82 -18.21
CA LYS A 130 33.00 11.47 -18.79
C LYS A 130 31.61 10.88 -18.98
N LYS A 131 31.51 9.89 -19.88
CA LYS A 131 30.24 9.13 -20.06
C LYS A 131 29.92 8.39 -18.79
N VAL A 132 28.62 8.41 -18.44
CA VAL A 132 28.09 7.74 -17.24
C VAL A 132 28.36 6.23 -17.33
N ALA A 133 29.06 5.70 -16.33
CA ALA A 133 29.34 4.26 -16.19
C ALA A 133 28.21 3.60 -15.39
N VAL A 134 27.20 3.12 -16.09
CA VAL A 134 25.96 2.58 -15.50
C VAL A 134 26.21 1.42 -14.53
N GLU A 135 27.25 0.63 -14.78
CA GLU A 135 27.65 -0.51 -13.95
C GLU A 135 28.14 -0.11 -12.55
N ARG A 136 28.50 1.18 -12.37
CA ARG A 136 28.98 1.75 -11.12
C ARG A 136 27.92 2.56 -10.38
N LEU A 137 26.69 2.54 -10.86
CA LEU A 137 25.59 3.25 -10.25
C LEU A 137 24.87 2.37 -9.23
N VAL A 138 24.51 2.99 -8.12
CA VAL A 138 23.66 2.42 -7.07
C VAL A 138 22.38 3.22 -7.00
N ARG A 139 21.28 2.50 -6.84
CA ARG A 139 19.95 3.08 -6.61
C ARG A 139 19.51 2.86 -5.18
N ASP A 140 18.85 3.86 -4.60
CA ASP A 140 18.16 3.77 -3.32
C ASP A 140 16.71 4.27 -3.49
N ILE A 141 15.76 3.42 -3.11
CA ILE A 141 14.33 3.68 -3.23
C ILE A 141 13.81 4.13 -1.87
N THR A 142 13.07 5.24 -1.86
CA THR A 142 12.48 5.77 -0.62
C THR A 142 11.55 4.77 0.07
N LYS A 143 11.58 4.74 1.41
CA LYS A 143 10.75 3.81 2.20
C LYS A 143 9.27 4.21 2.25
N LYS A 144 8.94 5.47 1.95
CA LYS A 144 7.56 5.98 2.04
C LYS A 144 7.00 6.23 0.65
N PRO A 145 6.07 5.39 0.18
CA PRO A 145 5.39 5.61 -1.09
C PRO A 145 4.33 6.70 -1.01
N ARG A 146 4.02 7.27 -2.17
CA ARG A 146 2.78 8.01 -2.40
C ARG A 146 1.75 7.06 -2.99
N VAL A 147 0.64 6.83 -2.27
CA VAL A 147 -0.43 5.93 -2.72
C VAL A 147 -1.61 6.75 -3.20
N THR A 148 -2.01 6.54 -4.44
CA THR A 148 -3.23 7.09 -5.03
C THR A 148 -4.20 5.95 -5.32
N ARG A 149 -5.46 6.12 -4.93
CA ARG A 149 -6.53 5.15 -5.15
C ARG A 149 -7.57 5.73 -6.08
N PHE A 150 -8.02 4.90 -7.04
CA PHE A 150 -9.05 5.27 -7.99
C PHE A 150 -10.29 4.42 -7.74
N GLN A 151 -11.46 5.00 -7.97
CA GLN A 151 -12.70 4.25 -7.92
C GLN A 151 -12.97 3.67 -9.30
N ILE A 152 -13.08 2.34 -9.34
CA ILE A 152 -13.40 1.59 -10.54
C ILE A 152 -14.73 0.84 -10.35
N LYS A 153 -15.25 0.31 -11.44
CA LYS A 153 -16.40 -0.60 -11.42
C LYS A 153 -15.88 -2.02 -11.20
N TRP A 154 -16.26 -2.59 -10.06
CA TRP A 154 -16.01 -4.00 -9.78
C TRP A 154 -17.20 -4.80 -10.26
N ASP A 155 -16.98 -5.92 -10.91
CA ASP A 155 -18.02 -6.85 -11.38
C ASP A 155 -18.55 -7.78 -10.29
N VAL A 156 -18.03 -7.61 -9.06
CA VAL A 156 -18.46 -8.32 -7.85
C VAL A 156 -19.01 -7.35 -6.81
N ALA A 157 -20.03 -7.76 -6.09
CA ALA A 157 -20.56 -7.00 -4.97
C ALA A 157 -19.61 -7.10 -3.77
N ALA A 158 -19.34 -5.96 -3.12
CA ALA A 158 -18.68 -5.99 -1.82
C ALA A 158 -19.53 -6.78 -0.83
N PRO A 159 -18.94 -7.61 0.06
CA PRO A 159 -19.69 -8.31 1.08
C PRO A 159 -20.46 -7.30 1.93
N GLN A 160 -21.78 -7.43 1.93
CA GLN A 160 -22.59 -6.64 2.83
C GLN A 160 -22.29 -7.14 4.25
N SER A 161 -21.90 -6.23 5.13
CA SER A 161 -21.87 -6.52 6.56
C SER A 161 -23.32 -6.86 6.96
N SER A 162 -23.62 -8.13 7.07
CA SER A 162 -24.89 -8.60 7.63
C SER A 162 -24.88 -8.21 9.11
N GLY A 163 -25.42 -7.02 9.39
CA GLY A 163 -25.88 -6.68 10.71
C GLY A 163 -26.99 -7.66 11.05
N ALA A 164 -26.67 -8.63 11.87
CA ALA A 164 -27.67 -9.51 12.45
C ALA A 164 -28.55 -8.68 13.40
N LEU A 165 -29.59 -8.07 12.84
CA LEU A 165 -30.77 -7.68 13.61
C LEU A 165 -31.68 -8.88 13.63
N GLY A 166 -31.61 -9.60 14.75
CA GLY A 166 -32.52 -10.69 15.03
C GLY A 166 -33.97 -10.21 14.95
N ALA A 167 -34.69 -10.74 13.98
CA ALA A 167 -36.14 -10.68 13.97
C ALA A 167 -36.68 -11.59 15.08
N ALA A 168 -37.01 -10.98 16.21
CA ALA A 168 -37.81 -11.63 17.23
C ALA A 168 -39.23 -11.80 16.66
N THR A 169 -39.58 -13.01 16.33
CA THR A 169 -40.98 -13.42 16.08
C THR A 169 -41.75 -13.29 17.35
N SER A 170 -42.68 -12.35 17.34
CA SER A 170 -43.74 -12.21 18.34
C SER A 170 -44.66 -13.42 18.26
N ALA A 171 -44.62 -14.27 19.27
CA ALA A 171 -45.69 -15.22 19.55
C ALA A 171 -46.51 -14.70 20.74
N ALA A 172 -47.80 -14.64 20.53
CA ALA A 172 -48.81 -14.10 21.43
C ALA A 172 -48.90 -14.86 22.75
N VAL A 173 -49.13 -14.10 23.82
CA VAL A 173 -49.45 -14.57 25.19
C VAL A 173 -50.95 -14.49 25.40
N PRO A 174 -51.57 -15.40 26.12
CA PRO A 174 -52.82 -15.09 26.84
C PRO A 174 -52.53 -14.79 28.32
N SER A 175 -53.33 -13.85 28.80
CA SER A 175 -53.36 -13.28 30.13
C SER A 175 -53.73 -14.27 31.25
N ALA A 176 -53.25 -14.04 32.48
CA ALA A 176 -54.02 -14.13 33.72
C ALA A 176 -53.27 -13.54 34.92
N ASP A 177 -53.85 -12.51 35.47
CA ASP A 177 -54.08 -12.12 36.87
C ASP A 177 -52.98 -12.26 37.97
N SER A 178 -52.68 -11.12 38.53
CA SER A 178 -53.01 -10.47 39.80
C SER A 178 -52.09 -10.71 41.03
N TYR A 179 -51.98 -9.60 41.80
CA TYR A 179 -51.54 -9.37 43.19
C TYR A 179 -49.99 -9.35 43.36
N GLY A 180 -49.41 -8.32 43.93
CA GLY A 180 -49.63 -7.38 44.99
C GLY A 180 -48.28 -7.04 45.54
N ASP A 181 -48.03 -5.83 45.62
CA ASP A 181 -47.71 -4.96 46.80
C ASP A 181 -46.28 -5.00 47.42
N ASP A 182 -45.94 -3.78 47.70
CA ASP A 182 -45.05 -3.26 48.77
C ASP A 182 -43.50 -3.35 48.61
N ASN A 183 -42.95 -2.16 48.38
CA ASN A 183 -42.31 -1.25 49.29
C ASN A 183 -40.80 -1.38 49.55
N GLU A 184 -40.25 -0.20 49.55
CA GLU A 184 -39.19 0.47 50.29
C GLU A 184 -37.76 0.44 49.65
N LYS A 185 -37.43 1.64 49.22
CA LYS A 185 -36.39 2.57 49.73
C LYS A 185 -35.11 1.92 50.32
N ASP A 186 -34.01 2.27 49.78
CA ASP A 186 -33.10 3.25 50.42
C ASP A 186 -31.98 3.69 49.51
N GLN A 187 -31.74 4.97 49.67
CA GLN A 187 -30.61 5.78 49.23
C GLN A 187 -29.32 5.31 49.89
N MET A 188 -28.19 5.52 49.28
CA MET A 188 -27.16 6.43 49.76
C MET A 188 -25.99 6.51 48.83
N ASP A 189 -25.73 7.75 48.52
CA ASP A 189 -24.52 8.43 48.09
C ASP A 189 -23.24 7.97 48.81
N VAL A 190 -22.12 8.24 48.24
CA VAL A 190 -21.08 9.18 48.65
C VAL A 190 -19.75 8.85 47.96
N ASP A 191 -19.35 9.75 47.13
CA ASP A 191 -18.15 10.61 47.10
C ASP A 191 -16.75 10.01 47.21
N SER A 192 -16.02 10.54 46.32
CA SER A 192 -14.82 11.40 46.49
C SER A 192 -13.42 10.79 46.43
N ASP A 193 -12.74 11.31 45.41
CA ASP A 193 -11.39 11.90 45.46
C ASP A 193 -10.19 11.08 46.00
N ASN A 194 -9.16 11.04 45.16
CA ASN A 194 -7.89 11.73 45.42
C ASN A 194 -6.76 11.30 44.47
N ILE A 195 -6.36 12.17 43.54
CA ILE A 195 -5.17 13.01 43.49
C ILE A 195 -3.86 12.37 44.04
N LEU A 196 -2.87 12.39 43.19
CA LEU A 196 -1.49 12.85 43.31
C LEU A 196 -0.52 11.93 42.55
N SER A 197 0.04 12.41 41.44
CA SER A 197 1.28 13.18 41.34
C SER A 197 2.54 12.36 41.71
N GLY A 198 3.46 12.27 40.80
CA GLY A 198 4.80 11.76 41.09
C GLY A 198 5.70 11.77 39.85
N SER A 199 6.39 12.81 39.72
CA SER A 199 7.45 13.27 38.83
C SER A 199 8.60 12.29 38.57
N ILE A 200 9.21 12.49 37.39
CA ILE A 200 10.51 12.18 36.82
C ILE A 200 11.68 12.17 37.83
N PRO A 201 12.79 11.42 37.64
CA PRO A 201 13.91 12.08 36.95
C PRO A 201 14.75 11.24 35.97
N ILE A 202 15.33 12.01 35.08
CA ILE A 202 16.51 11.94 34.25
C ILE A 202 17.70 11.18 34.86
N ALA A 203 18.30 10.31 34.06
CA ALA A 203 19.75 10.17 33.94
C ALA A 203 20.05 9.57 32.57
#